data_9a6339ae9c70c2cf14b8ec38940c6384
#
_entry.id   9a6339ae9c70c2cf14b8ec38940c6384
#
_cell.length_a   1.000
_cell.length_b   1.000
_cell.length_c   1.000
_cell.angle_alpha   90.00
_cell.angle_beta   90.00
_cell.angle_gamma   90.00
#
_symmetry.space_group_name_H-M   'P 1'
#
loop_
_entity.id
_entity.type
_entity.pdbx_description
1 polymer ?
#
loop_
_entity_poly.entity_id
_entity_poly.type
_entity_poly.pdbx_seq_one_letter_code
_entity_poly.pdbx_strand_id
1 'polypeptide(L)'
;MHGGCQLQVFDVTMYHVLIKGHMMTDLDIDFVRKQFPAFSEPTLKDFAHFENAGGSYACRQMIDALHHYYTATKVQPFYGFEPSVGAGVKMTHARERMASWLNVGADEVHFGASTSQNSYVVSQALREHLKVGDEIIVTDQDHEANIGVWRRLEAAGIVIREWQVNPETAELEDEGLDALLNEKTRVVAFTHCSNIVGSINPVRKWADKIHAVGALAFVDGVSYAGHGLPDVDALGADIYFYLHQTFPTTPYA
;
A
#
# COMPACT_ATOMS: atom_id res chain seq x y z
N MET A 1 -29.20 38.91 5.13
CA MET A 1 -27.74 38.96 4.93
C MET A 1 -27.33 37.55 4.46
N HIS A 2 -27.12 37.41 3.16
CA HIS A 2 -26.77 36.15 2.52
C HIS A 2 -25.23 36.06 2.46
N GLY A 3 -24.63 35.22 3.25
CA GLY A 3 -23.23 34.91 3.15
C GLY A 3 -23.03 33.82 2.07
N GLY A 4 -22.56 34.23 0.89
CA GLY A 4 -22.18 33.30 -0.16
C GLY A 4 -20.87 32.61 0.19
N CYS A 5 -20.92 31.27 0.26
CA CYS A 5 -19.74 30.42 0.31
C CYS A 5 -19.06 30.50 -1.06
N GLN A 6 -17.91 31.17 -1.15
CA GLN A 6 -17.07 31.14 -2.34
C GLN A 6 -16.27 29.82 -2.29
N LEU A 7 -16.64 28.88 -3.16
CA LEU A 7 -15.76 27.76 -3.53
C LEU A 7 -14.51 28.32 -4.20
N GLN A 8 -13.38 28.30 -3.52
CA GLN A 8 -12.08 28.48 -4.17
C GLN A 8 -11.82 27.24 -5.02
N VAL A 9 -11.96 27.41 -6.34
CA VAL A 9 -11.47 26.44 -7.31
C VAL A 9 -9.94 26.52 -7.25
N PHE A 10 -9.30 25.52 -6.67
CA PHE A 10 -7.85 25.36 -6.79
C PHE A 10 -7.53 25.10 -8.26
N ASP A 11 -6.84 26.06 -8.86
CA ASP A 11 -6.24 25.92 -10.18
C ASP A 11 -5.18 24.80 -10.10
N VAL A 12 -5.50 23.64 -10.67
CA VAL A 12 -4.57 22.50 -10.77
C VAL A 12 -3.58 22.85 -11.87
N THR A 13 -2.63 23.71 -11.54
CA THR A 13 -1.51 24.01 -12.42
C THR A 13 -0.67 22.72 -12.49
N MET A 14 -0.66 22.12 -13.68
CA MET A 14 0.10 20.90 -13.99
C MET A 14 1.55 21.01 -13.50
N TYR A 15 1.93 20.13 -12.55
CA TYR A 15 3.33 19.92 -12.23
C TYR A 15 4.00 19.24 -13.42
N HIS A 16 4.75 20.01 -14.19
CA HIS A 16 5.64 19.48 -15.22
C HIS A 16 6.85 18.84 -14.52
N VAL A 17 6.82 17.52 -14.36
CA VAL A 17 8.00 16.78 -13.93
C VAL A 17 8.88 16.54 -15.14
N LEU A 18 9.97 17.30 -15.24
CA LEU A 18 11.03 17.08 -16.21
C LEU A 18 11.88 15.87 -15.79
N ILE A 19 11.57 14.69 -16.35
CA ILE A 19 12.47 13.54 -16.28
C ILE A 19 13.29 13.51 -17.58
N LYS A 20 14.58 13.86 -17.48
CA LYS A 20 15.60 13.71 -18.54
C LYS A 20 15.21 14.22 -19.94
N GLY A 21 14.77 15.47 -20.04
CA GLY A 21 14.66 16.15 -21.34
C GLY A 21 13.57 15.62 -22.30
N HIS A 22 12.68 14.75 -21.85
CA HIS A 22 11.47 14.40 -22.59
C HIS A 22 10.31 15.21 -22.05
N MET A 23 9.68 16.01 -22.91
CA MET A 23 8.36 16.57 -22.61
C MET A 23 7.40 15.38 -22.46
N MET A 24 6.76 15.27 -21.30
CA MET A 24 5.63 14.35 -21.17
C MET A 24 4.55 14.82 -22.17
N THR A 25 4.26 14.00 -23.15
CA THR A 25 3.06 14.19 -23.96
C THR A 25 1.84 14.09 -23.04
N ASP A 26 0.82 14.89 -23.27
CA ASP A 26 -0.43 14.80 -22.55
C ASP A 26 -0.91 13.35 -22.50
N LEU A 27 -1.38 12.91 -21.32
CA LEU A 27 -1.90 11.57 -21.14
C LEU A 27 -3.06 11.33 -22.11
N ASP A 28 -2.96 10.31 -22.96
CA ASP A 28 -4.08 9.91 -23.83
C ASP A 28 -5.18 9.26 -22.96
N ILE A 29 -6.08 10.09 -22.48
CA ILE A 29 -7.20 9.70 -21.60
C ILE A 29 -8.09 8.66 -22.29
N ASP A 30 -8.33 8.78 -23.60
CA ASP A 30 -9.16 7.84 -24.34
C ASP A 30 -8.51 6.47 -24.44
N PHE A 31 -7.21 6.42 -24.68
CA PHE A 31 -6.45 5.17 -24.63
C PHE A 31 -6.54 4.54 -23.24
N VAL A 32 -6.25 5.30 -22.18
CA VAL A 32 -6.27 4.81 -20.81
C VAL A 32 -7.66 4.27 -20.45
N ARG A 33 -8.74 5.03 -20.72
CA ARG A 33 -10.10 4.59 -20.39
C ARG A 33 -10.48 3.29 -21.11
N LYS A 34 -10.03 3.09 -22.34
CA LYS A 34 -10.26 1.84 -23.09
C LYS A 34 -9.59 0.60 -22.48
N GLN A 35 -8.59 0.80 -21.60
CA GLN A 35 -7.97 -0.32 -20.89
C GLN A 35 -8.85 -0.88 -19.76
N PHE A 36 -9.89 -0.15 -19.35
CA PHE A 36 -10.79 -0.51 -18.25
C PHE A 36 -12.18 -0.83 -18.82
N PRO A 37 -12.55 -2.13 -18.96
CA PRO A 37 -13.83 -2.53 -19.54
C PRO A 37 -15.05 -1.95 -18.82
N ALA A 38 -14.94 -1.69 -17.52
CA ALA A 38 -16.02 -1.09 -16.73
C ALA A 38 -16.56 0.23 -17.33
N PHE A 39 -15.71 1.05 -17.97
CA PHE A 39 -16.16 2.30 -18.61
C PHE A 39 -16.96 2.07 -19.90
N SER A 40 -17.03 0.85 -20.40
CA SER A 40 -17.85 0.45 -21.55
C SER A 40 -19.16 -0.23 -21.14
N GLU A 41 -19.34 -0.53 -19.84
CA GLU A 41 -20.56 -1.16 -19.34
C GLU A 41 -21.73 -0.18 -19.39
N PRO A 42 -22.90 -0.56 -19.97
CA PRO A 42 -24.04 0.32 -20.10
C PRO A 42 -24.54 0.91 -18.77
N THR A 43 -24.44 0.15 -17.69
CA THR A 43 -24.85 0.55 -16.34
C THR A 43 -23.92 1.58 -15.70
N LEU A 44 -22.69 1.71 -16.21
CA LEU A 44 -21.66 2.60 -15.69
C LEU A 44 -21.37 3.78 -16.62
N LYS A 45 -22.01 3.84 -17.81
CA LYS A 45 -21.72 4.82 -18.85
C LYS A 45 -21.82 6.28 -18.38
N ASP A 46 -22.83 6.57 -17.56
CA ASP A 46 -23.12 7.92 -17.05
C ASP A 46 -22.70 8.08 -15.57
N PHE A 47 -21.95 7.11 -15.04
CA PHE A 47 -21.49 7.13 -13.66
C PHE A 47 -20.05 7.68 -13.56
N ALA A 48 -19.87 8.69 -12.73
CA ALA A 48 -18.56 9.23 -12.38
C ALA A 48 -18.04 8.51 -11.13
N HIS A 49 -16.98 7.71 -11.30
CA HIS A 49 -16.35 6.97 -10.20
C HIS A 49 -15.27 7.81 -9.53
N PHE A 50 -15.50 8.18 -8.27
CA PHE A 50 -14.56 8.94 -7.43
C PHE A 50 -14.10 8.16 -6.20
N GLU A 51 -14.42 6.86 -6.10
CA GLU A 51 -14.16 6.00 -4.93
C GLU A 51 -12.91 5.11 -5.15
N ASN A 52 -11.84 5.66 -5.72
CA ASN A 52 -10.60 4.90 -5.90
C ASN A 52 -9.89 4.57 -4.57
N ALA A 53 -10.20 5.30 -3.49
CA ALA A 53 -9.71 4.98 -2.15
C ALA A 53 -10.21 3.61 -1.64
N GLY A 54 -11.42 3.21 -2.05
CA GLY A 54 -11.99 1.88 -1.75
C GLY A 54 -11.60 0.80 -2.75
N GLY A 55 -11.12 1.19 -3.93
CA GLY A 55 -10.64 0.28 -4.97
C GLY A 55 -10.91 0.78 -6.39
N SER A 56 -10.03 0.43 -7.29
CA SER A 56 -10.11 0.80 -8.71
C SER A 56 -10.71 -0.33 -9.55
N TYR A 57 -11.30 0.01 -10.69
CA TYR A 57 -11.71 -1.00 -11.68
C TYR A 57 -10.50 -1.76 -12.20
N ALA A 58 -10.72 -3.06 -12.50
CA ALA A 58 -9.69 -3.91 -13.10
C ALA A 58 -9.45 -3.54 -14.57
N CYS A 59 -8.19 -3.50 -14.98
CA CYS A 59 -7.84 -3.32 -16.38
C CYS A 59 -7.97 -4.63 -17.16
N ARG A 60 -8.08 -4.53 -18.50
CA ARG A 60 -8.23 -5.66 -19.42
C ARG A 60 -7.10 -6.68 -19.27
N GLN A 61 -5.87 -6.22 -19.15
CA GLN A 61 -4.69 -7.08 -19.04
C GLN A 61 -4.77 -8.00 -17.82
N MET A 62 -5.22 -7.47 -16.68
CA MET A 62 -5.42 -8.26 -15.46
C MET A 62 -6.55 -9.28 -15.64
N ILE A 63 -7.68 -8.85 -16.22
CA ILE A 63 -8.84 -9.72 -16.47
C ILE A 63 -8.43 -10.88 -17.39
N ASP A 64 -7.74 -10.58 -18.48
CA ASP A 64 -7.28 -11.58 -19.47
C ASP A 64 -6.25 -12.54 -18.85
N ALA A 65 -5.32 -12.04 -18.03
CA ALA A 65 -4.36 -12.87 -17.32
C ALA A 65 -5.05 -13.83 -16.33
N LEU A 66 -6.01 -13.36 -15.55
CA LEU A 66 -6.79 -14.20 -14.64
C LEU A 66 -7.65 -15.22 -15.40
N HIS A 67 -8.29 -14.81 -16.50
CA HIS A 67 -9.06 -15.72 -17.34
C HIS A 67 -8.15 -16.83 -17.91
N HIS A 68 -6.99 -16.48 -18.44
CA HIS A 68 -6.01 -17.44 -18.95
C HIS A 68 -5.51 -18.38 -17.84
N TYR A 69 -5.23 -17.84 -16.66
CA TYR A 69 -4.81 -18.66 -15.52
C TYR A 69 -5.84 -19.73 -15.18
N TYR A 70 -7.10 -19.35 -15.02
CA TYR A 70 -8.15 -20.31 -14.65
C TYR A 70 -8.51 -21.29 -15.73
N THR A 71 -8.41 -20.91 -17.01
CA THR A 71 -8.81 -21.77 -18.14
C THR A 71 -7.68 -22.67 -18.66
N ALA A 72 -6.43 -22.26 -18.50
CA ALA A 72 -5.32 -22.94 -19.18
C ALA A 72 -4.13 -23.32 -18.29
N THR A 73 -3.86 -22.57 -17.20
CA THR A 73 -2.59 -22.72 -16.48
C THR A 73 -2.74 -22.97 -14.98
N LYS A 74 -3.98 -23.11 -14.47
CA LYS A 74 -4.21 -23.39 -13.05
C LYS A 74 -3.75 -24.80 -12.68
N VAL A 75 -2.57 -24.90 -12.09
CA VAL A 75 -1.95 -26.16 -11.66
C VAL A 75 -1.08 -25.89 -10.43
N GLN A 76 -0.83 -26.93 -9.63
CA GLN A 76 0.12 -26.84 -8.52
C GLN A 76 1.52 -26.56 -9.05
N PRO A 77 2.21 -25.49 -8.65
CA PRO A 77 3.55 -25.17 -9.12
C PRO A 77 4.62 -26.08 -8.47
N PHE A 78 5.82 -26.08 -9.06
CA PHE A 78 7.04 -26.71 -8.54
C PHE A 78 7.04 -28.26 -8.50
N TYR A 79 6.18 -28.93 -9.28
CA TYR A 79 6.29 -30.38 -9.52
C TYR A 79 7.00 -30.69 -10.83
N GLY A 80 7.37 -31.96 -11.04
CA GLY A 80 8.24 -32.40 -12.14
C GLY A 80 7.59 -32.56 -13.51
N PHE A 81 6.36 -32.10 -13.74
CA PHE A 81 5.71 -32.14 -15.05
C PHE A 81 5.59 -30.73 -15.66
N GLU A 82 5.61 -30.65 -16.99
CA GLU A 82 5.78 -29.42 -17.75
C GLU A 82 4.87 -28.24 -17.31
N PRO A 83 3.52 -28.36 -17.20
CA PRO A 83 2.69 -27.26 -16.76
C PRO A 83 3.03 -26.75 -15.36
N SER A 84 3.40 -27.64 -14.45
CA SER A 84 3.77 -27.31 -13.06
C SER A 84 5.12 -26.57 -12.98
N VAL A 85 6.10 -27.00 -13.77
CA VAL A 85 7.37 -26.29 -13.93
C VAL A 85 7.12 -24.89 -14.46
N GLY A 86 6.31 -24.74 -15.52
CA GLY A 86 5.95 -23.45 -16.08
C GLY A 86 5.24 -22.53 -15.07
N ALA A 87 4.36 -23.06 -14.22
CA ALA A 87 3.73 -22.31 -13.16
C ALA A 87 4.75 -21.82 -12.10
N GLY A 88 5.69 -22.68 -11.71
CA GLY A 88 6.78 -22.34 -10.80
C GLY A 88 7.66 -21.22 -11.33
N VAL A 89 8.05 -21.29 -12.60
CA VAL A 89 8.83 -20.25 -13.30
C VAL A 89 8.09 -18.90 -13.27
N LYS A 90 6.79 -18.87 -13.57
CA LYS A 90 5.99 -17.64 -13.55
C LYS A 90 5.92 -17.03 -12.13
N MET A 91 5.78 -17.86 -11.10
CA MET A 91 5.78 -17.37 -9.70
C MET A 91 7.14 -16.78 -9.31
N THR A 92 8.24 -17.42 -9.72
CA THR A 92 9.59 -16.90 -9.48
C THR A 92 9.79 -15.55 -10.17
N HIS A 93 9.47 -15.46 -11.46
CA HIS A 93 9.56 -14.19 -12.19
C HIS A 93 8.69 -13.08 -11.60
N ALA A 94 7.50 -13.41 -11.08
CA ALA A 94 6.65 -12.41 -10.42
C ALA A 94 7.34 -11.82 -9.18
N ARG A 95 7.98 -12.67 -8.33
CA ARG A 95 8.75 -12.21 -7.18
C ARG A 95 9.95 -11.36 -7.57
N GLU A 96 10.75 -11.83 -8.50
CA GLU A 96 11.94 -11.13 -9.00
C GLU A 96 11.58 -9.75 -9.56
N ARG A 97 10.49 -9.65 -10.33
CA ARG A 97 10.01 -8.39 -10.88
C ARG A 97 9.57 -7.44 -9.79
N MET A 98 8.79 -7.92 -8.82
CA MET A 98 8.35 -7.08 -7.70
C MET A 98 9.53 -6.62 -6.84
N ALA A 99 10.45 -7.50 -6.55
CA ALA A 99 11.68 -7.19 -5.83
C ALA A 99 12.47 -6.06 -6.52
N SER A 100 12.65 -6.18 -7.84
CA SER A 100 13.33 -5.15 -8.65
C SER A 100 12.59 -3.80 -8.61
N TRP A 101 11.26 -3.79 -8.60
CA TRP A 101 10.48 -2.55 -8.55
C TRP A 101 10.49 -1.89 -7.18
N LEU A 102 10.57 -2.69 -6.13
CA LEU A 102 10.56 -2.22 -4.74
C LEU A 102 11.97 -2.00 -4.17
N ASN A 103 13.02 -2.33 -4.94
CA ASN A 103 14.42 -2.31 -4.53
C ASN A 103 14.69 -3.15 -3.28
N VAL A 104 14.22 -4.42 -3.30
CA VAL A 104 14.40 -5.41 -2.22
C VAL A 104 14.84 -6.76 -2.80
N GLY A 105 15.19 -7.72 -1.95
CA GLY A 105 15.49 -9.10 -2.34
C GLY A 105 14.24 -9.88 -2.78
N ALA A 106 14.38 -10.80 -3.73
CA ALA A 106 13.24 -11.62 -4.18
C ALA A 106 12.71 -12.56 -3.09
N ASP A 107 13.52 -12.93 -2.11
CA ASP A 107 13.17 -13.70 -0.92
C ASP A 107 12.43 -12.87 0.15
N GLU A 108 12.49 -11.54 0.04
CA GLU A 108 11.75 -10.60 0.89
C GLU A 108 10.32 -10.33 0.37
N VAL A 109 9.98 -10.76 -0.86
CA VAL A 109 8.66 -10.53 -1.45
C VAL A 109 7.73 -11.71 -1.21
N HIS A 110 6.60 -11.44 -0.56
CA HIS A 110 5.52 -12.39 -0.32
C HIS A 110 4.20 -11.91 -0.93
N PHE A 111 3.52 -12.81 -1.65
CA PHE A 111 2.18 -12.58 -2.14
C PHE A 111 1.15 -13.23 -1.21
N GLY A 112 0.13 -12.48 -0.83
CA GLY A 112 -1.00 -12.96 -0.06
C GLY A 112 -2.32 -12.53 -0.68
N ALA A 113 -3.43 -13.02 -0.13
CA ALA A 113 -4.76 -12.80 -0.70
C ALA A 113 -5.29 -11.38 -0.52
N SER A 114 -4.84 -10.66 0.51
CA SER A 114 -5.20 -9.27 0.79
C SER A 114 -4.25 -8.66 1.82
N THR A 115 -4.21 -7.32 1.88
CA THR A 115 -3.47 -6.60 2.93
C THR A 115 -3.93 -7.02 4.32
N SER A 116 -5.24 -7.11 4.56
CA SER A 116 -5.80 -7.54 5.86
C SER A 116 -5.33 -8.92 6.29
N GLN A 117 -5.25 -9.88 5.34
CA GLN A 117 -4.73 -11.21 5.64
C GLN A 117 -3.24 -11.18 5.90
N ASN A 118 -2.46 -10.44 5.10
CA ASN A 118 -1.02 -10.36 5.25
C ASN A 118 -0.64 -9.69 6.57
N SER A 119 -1.27 -8.57 6.93
CA SER A 119 -1.03 -7.89 8.21
C SER A 119 -1.39 -8.78 9.41
N TYR A 120 -2.49 -9.54 9.31
CA TYR A 120 -2.85 -10.54 10.33
C TYR A 120 -1.76 -11.61 10.47
N VAL A 121 -1.31 -12.22 9.38
CA VAL A 121 -0.29 -13.26 9.40
C VAL A 121 1.00 -12.74 10.04
N VAL A 122 1.45 -11.55 9.62
CA VAL A 122 2.67 -10.95 10.18
C VAL A 122 2.50 -10.59 11.65
N SER A 123 1.35 -10.04 12.05
CA SER A 123 1.09 -9.73 13.46
C SER A 123 1.11 -10.97 14.34
N GLN A 124 0.59 -12.12 13.85
CA GLN A 124 0.65 -13.39 14.59
C GLN A 124 2.06 -13.97 14.64
N ALA A 125 2.84 -13.82 13.57
CA ALA A 125 4.25 -14.25 13.58
C ALA A 125 5.08 -13.41 14.57
N LEU A 126 4.91 -12.10 14.59
CA LEU A 126 5.58 -11.21 15.52
C LEU A 126 5.14 -11.41 16.98
N ARG A 127 3.89 -11.82 17.20
CA ARG A 127 3.34 -12.07 18.55
C ARG A 127 4.20 -13.03 19.35
N GLU A 128 4.80 -14.04 18.73
CA GLU A 128 5.64 -15.02 19.42
C GLU A 128 6.97 -14.43 19.95
N HIS A 129 7.35 -13.26 19.43
CA HIS A 129 8.55 -12.53 19.84
C HIS A 129 8.24 -11.39 20.81
N LEU A 130 6.96 -11.06 21.02
CA LEU A 130 6.51 -10.00 21.93
C LEU A 130 6.31 -10.54 23.35
N LYS A 131 6.49 -9.67 24.34
CA LYS A 131 6.31 -9.97 25.75
C LYS A 131 5.21 -9.10 26.34
N VAL A 132 4.57 -9.57 27.41
CA VAL A 132 3.62 -8.75 28.20
C VAL A 132 4.29 -7.43 28.59
N GLY A 133 3.62 -6.32 28.29
CA GLY A 133 4.11 -4.98 28.55
C GLY A 133 4.95 -4.37 27.41
N ASP A 134 5.28 -5.12 26.34
CA ASP A 134 5.80 -4.50 25.11
C ASP A 134 4.74 -3.60 24.48
N GLU A 135 5.17 -2.54 23.82
CA GLU A 135 4.30 -1.52 23.26
C GLU A 135 4.30 -1.55 21.74
N ILE A 136 3.12 -1.39 21.16
CA ILE A 136 2.92 -1.18 19.72
C ILE A 136 2.23 0.16 19.52
N ILE A 137 2.78 0.99 18.65
CA ILE A 137 2.18 2.27 18.27
C ILE A 137 1.41 2.05 16.97
N VAL A 138 0.15 2.48 16.96
CA VAL A 138 -0.73 2.54 15.79
C VAL A 138 -1.21 3.98 15.58
N THR A 139 -1.77 4.30 14.42
CA THR A 139 -2.30 5.64 14.15
C THR A 139 -3.80 5.63 14.00
N ASP A 140 -4.45 6.77 14.15
CA ASP A 140 -5.85 6.99 13.78
C ASP A 140 -6.02 7.53 12.34
N GLN A 141 -4.92 7.72 11.60
CA GLN A 141 -4.92 8.09 10.19
C GLN A 141 -4.99 6.86 9.26
N ASP A 142 -4.77 5.68 9.78
CA ASP A 142 -4.52 4.47 9.02
C ASP A 142 -5.79 3.66 8.74
N HIS A 143 -5.70 2.78 7.74
CA HIS A 143 -6.78 1.84 7.44
C HIS A 143 -6.83 0.72 8.50
N GLU A 144 -8.05 0.24 8.84
CA GLU A 144 -8.27 -0.83 9.83
C GLU A 144 -7.47 -2.11 9.53
N ALA A 145 -7.17 -2.39 8.25
CA ALA A 145 -6.33 -3.53 7.86
C ALA A 145 -4.92 -3.47 8.47
N ASN A 146 -4.38 -2.25 8.68
CA ASN A 146 -3.06 -2.07 9.27
C ASN A 146 -3.10 -1.96 10.80
N ILE A 147 -4.15 -1.40 11.38
CA ILE A 147 -4.19 -1.11 12.84
C ILE A 147 -4.95 -2.16 13.64
N GLY A 148 -6.06 -2.69 13.12
CA GLY A 148 -6.93 -3.58 13.88
C GLY A 148 -6.26 -4.90 14.31
N VAL A 149 -5.32 -5.40 13.53
CA VAL A 149 -4.59 -6.63 13.85
C VAL A 149 -3.71 -6.48 15.10
N TRP A 150 -3.13 -5.30 15.31
CA TRP A 150 -2.31 -5.00 16.47
C TRP A 150 -3.14 -4.81 17.73
N ARG A 151 -4.28 -4.11 17.64
CA ARG A 151 -5.21 -3.91 18.77
C ARG A 151 -5.67 -5.23 19.37
N ARG A 152 -5.81 -6.29 18.56
CA ARG A 152 -6.15 -7.64 19.06
C ARG A 152 -5.10 -8.26 19.98
N LEU A 153 -3.86 -7.78 19.92
CA LEU A 153 -2.78 -8.27 20.78
C LEU A 153 -2.87 -7.76 22.23
N GLU A 154 -3.74 -6.80 22.53
CA GLU A 154 -4.04 -6.38 23.91
C GLU A 154 -4.48 -7.57 24.77
N ALA A 155 -5.23 -8.52 24.20
CA ALA A 155 -5.60 -9.75 24.87
C ALA A 155 -4.41 -10.63 25.30
N ALA A 156 -3.25 -10.44 24.67
CA ALA A 156 -1.98 -11.09 25.01
C ALA A 156 -1.10 -10.26 25.95
N GLY A 157 -1.60 -9.12 26.44
CA GLY A 157 -0.89 -8.24 27.36
C GLY A 157 0.05 -7.24 26.68
N ILE A 158 -0.09 -7.06 25.37
CA ILE A 158 0.63 -6.01 24.63
C ILE A 158 -0.09 -4.67 24.85
N VAL A 159 0.68 -3.61 25.01
CA VAL A 159 0.13 -2.25 25.21
C VAL A 159 0.03 -1.57 23.86
N ILE A 160 -1.18 -1.15 23.48
CA ILE A 160 -1.39 -0.38 22.26
C ILE A 160 -1.40 1.10 22.59
N ARG A 161 -0.54 1.84 21.91
CA ARG A 161 -0.45 3.30 21.95
C ARG A 161 -1.01 3.88 20.66
N GLU A 162 -1.76 4.96 20.73
CA GLU A 162 -2.34 5.61 19.57
C GLU A 162 -1.64 6.94 19.28
N TRP A 163 -1.00 7.02 18.12
CA TRP A 163 -0.45 8.25 17.59
C TRP A 163 -1.56 8.96 16.82
N GLN A 164 -2.07 10.01 17.40
CA GLN A 164 -3.23 10.74 16.89
C GLN A 164 -2.82 11.81 15.87
N VAL A 165 -3.67 12.00 14.87
CA VAL A 165 -3.56 13.14 13.95
C VAL A 165 -3.82 14.46 14.68
N ASN A 166 -3.23 15.52 14.16
CA ASN A 166 -3.63 16.86 14.52
C ASN A 166 -5.08 17.11 14.04
N PRO A 167 -6.04 17.44 14.90
CA PRO A 167 -7.45 17.56 14.53
C PRO A 167 -7.76 18.72 13.56
N GLU A 168 -6.85 19.69 13.41
CA GLU A 168 -7.01 20.81 12.49
C GLU A 168 -6.52 20.48 11.07
N THR A 169 -5.46 19.67 10.96
CA THR A 169 -4.83 19.33 9.68
C THR A 169 -5.12 17.92 9.20
N ALA A 170 -5.56 17.02 10.10
CA ALA A 170 -5.67 15.58 9.90
C ALA A 170 -4.33 14.90 9.54
N GLU A 171 -3.21 15.54 9.85
CA GLU A 171 -1.87 15.01 9.60
C GLU A 171 -1.25 14.45 10.88
N LEU A 172 -0.38 13.46 10.73
CA LEU A 172 0.46 12.95 11.79
C LEU A 172 1.67 13.88 11.96
N GLU A 173 1.96 14.24 13.20
CA GLU A 173 3.07 15.13 13.54
C GLU A 173 4.19 14.37 14.25
N ASP A 174 5.42 14.80 14.02
CA ASP A 174 6.64 14.22 14.58
C ASP A 174 6.61 14.19 16.12
N GLU A 175 6.10 15.26 16.73
CA GLU A 175 6.02 15.44 18.17
C GLU A 175 5.14 14.37 18.81
N GLY A 176 4.08 13.95 18.13
CA GLY A 176 3.21 12.86 18.55
C GLY A 176 3.95 11.51 18.60
N LEU A 177 4.77 11.23 17.56
CA LEU A 177 5.61 10.04 17.54
C LEU A 177 6.68 10.10 18.65
N ASP A 178 7.40 11.22 18.75
CA ASP A 178 8.47 11.41 19.73
C ASP A 178 7.98 11.23 21.17
N ALA A 179 6.75 11.65 21.47
CA ALA A 179 6.14 11.49 22.79
C ALA A 179 5.78 10.04 23.15
N LEU A 180 5.60 9.17 22.14
CA LEU A 180 5.19 7.78 22.32
C LEU A 180 6.36 6.79 22.30
N LEU A 181 7.43 7.10 21.55
CA LEU A 181 8.59 6.22 21.42
C LEU A 181 9.34 6.04 22.75
N ASN A 182 9.61 4.80 23.12
CA ASN A 182 10.38 4.45 24.30
C ASN A 182 11.02 3.04 24.16
N GLU A 183 11.77 2.59 25.18
CA GLU A 183 12.48 1.31 25.19
C GLU A 183 11.59 0.07 25.16
N LYS A 184 10.27 0.20 25.37
CA LYS A 184 9.29 -0.89 25.27
C LYS A 184 8.65 -0.96 23.90
N THR A 185 8.78 0.07 23.07
CA THR A 185 8.24 0.10 21.72
C THR A 185 8.89 -1.01 20.89
N ARG A 186 8.06 -1.83 20.21
CA ARG A 186 8.51 -2.93 19.35
C ARG A 186 8.10 -2.76 17.90
N VAL A 187 6.94 -2.17 17.67
CA VAL A 187 6.40 -1.94 16.33
C VAL A 187 5.74 -0.58 16.30
N VAL A 188 5.93 0.15 15.22
CA VAL A 188 5.14 1.33 14.88
C VAL A 188 4.49 1.08 13.53
N ALA A 189 3.17 0.95 13.52
CA ALA A 189 2.37 0.73 12.31
C ALA A 189 1.75 2.06 11.86
N PHE A 190 2.06 2.48 10.63
CA PHE A 190 1.57 3.74 10.08
C PHE A 190 1.45 3.68 8.54
N THR A 191 0.67 4.59 7.95
CA THR A 191 0.48 4.64 6.51
C THR A 191 1.52 5.52 5.82
N HIS A 192 1.95 5.13 4.60
CA HIS A 192 2.79 5.98 3.76
C HIS A 192 1.98 7.12 3.13
N CYS A 193 0.73 6.81 2.73
CA CYS A 193 -0.21 7.80 2.21
C CYS A 193 -1.61 7.47 2.74
N SER A 194 -2.26 8.44 3.37
CA SER A 194 -3.62 8.24 3.88
C SER A 194 -4.61 8.06 2.73
N ASN A 195 -5.40 7.00 2.78
CA ASN A 195 -6.49 6.75 1.83
C ASN A 195 -7.68 7.71 2.01
N ILE A 196 -7.75 8.42 3.11
CA ILE A 196 -8.86 9.34 3.44
C ILE A 196 -8.48 10.78 3.10
N VAL A 197 -7.35 11.28 3.62
CA VAL A 197 -6.96 12.69 3.45
C VAL A 197 -5.91 12.91 2.39
N GLY A 198 -5.24 11.84 1.90
CA GLY A 198 -4.26 11.90 0.81
C GLY A 198 -2.90 12.47 1.21
N SER A 199 -2.66 12.75 2.50
CA SER A 199 -1.36 13.19 2.99
C SER A 199 -0.30 12.09 2.79
N ILE A 200 0.90 12.49 2.37
CA ILE A 200 2.06 11.61 2.21
C ILE A 200 2.98 11.79 3.39
N ASN A 201 3.19 10.72 4.13
CA ASN A 201 3.98 10.71 5.35
C ASN A 201 5.48 10.52 5.06
N PRO A 202 6.38 11.17 5.81
CA PRO A 202 7.83 11.11 5.61
C PRO A 202 8.42 9.81 6.18
N VAL A 203 8.14 8.67 5.53
CA VAL A 203 8.46 7.32 6.02
C VAL A 203 9.91 7.20 6.49
N ARG A 204 10.89 7.62 5.68
CA ARG A 204 12.31 7.51 6.04
C ARG A 204 12.64 8.21 7.35
N LYS A 205 12.14 9.43 7.52
CA LYS A 205 12.38 10.22 8.74
C LYS A 205 11.84 9.52 9.98
N TRP A 206 10.65 8.92 9.86
CA TRP A 206 10.02 8.23 10.99
C TRP A 206 10.64 6.85 11.23
N ALA A 207 11.02 6.12 10.18
CA ALA A 207 11.76 4.88 10.30
C ALA A 207 13.07 5.06 11.07
N ASP A 208 13.83 6.13 10.80
CA ASP A 208 15.06 6.44 11.53
C ASP A 208 14.82 6.66 13.03
N LYS A 209 13.73 7.35 13.40
CA LYS A 209 13.35 7.55 14.81
C LYS A 209 12.92 6.24 15.48
N ILE A 210 12.15 5.41 14.75
CA ILE A 210 11.66 4.10 15.22
C ILE A 210 12.83 3.16 15.47
N HIS A 211 13.77 3.11 14.54
CA HIS A 211 14.98 2.28 14.66
C HIS A 211 15.88 2.74 15.80
N ALA A 212 15.91 4.04 16.12
CA ALA A 212 16.72 4.56 17.23
C ALA A 212 16.31 3.97 18.60
N VAL A 213 15.06 3.50 18.76
CA VAL A 213 14.60 2.81 19.98
C VAL A 213 14.60 1.28 19.83
N GLY A 214 15.04 0.73 18.67
CA GLY A 214 15.09 -0.71 18.39
C GLY A 214 13.74 -1.31 18.01
N ALA A 215 12.78 -0.50 17.56
CA ALA A 215 11.47 -0.92 17.08
C ALA A 215 11.45 -1.12 15.56
N LEU A 216 10.42 -1.82 15.04
CA LEU A 216 10.20 -2.07 13.63
C LEU A 216 9.23 -1.03 13.04
N ALA A 217 9.56 -0.52 11.85
CA ALA A 217 8.71 0.34 11.03
C ALA A 217 7.82 -0.53 10.11
N PHE A 218 6.52 -0.56 10.39
CA PHE A 218 5.51 -1.33 9.68
C PHE A 218 4.62 -0.40 8.86
N VAL A 219 4.79 -0.39 7.56
CA VAL A 219 4.27 0.66 6.69
C VAL A 219 3.19 0.15 5.74
N ASP A 220 2.01 0.78 5.77
CA ASP A 220 0.97 0.57 4.77
C ASP A 220 1.17 1.53 3.59
N GLY A 221 1.63 0.98 2.46
CA GLY A 221 1.83 1.70 1.22
C GLY A 221 0.72 1.52 0.19
N VAL A 222 -0.43 0.94 0.57
CA VAL A 222 -1.52 0.62 -0.37
C VAL A 222 -1.97 1.83 -1.17
N SER A 223 -2.17 2.96 -0.53
CA SER A 223 -2.61 4.18 -1.22
C SER A 223 -1.47 4.89 -1.95
N TYR A 224 -0.22 4.77 -1.48
CA TYR A 224 0.93 5.38 -2.14
C TYR A 224 1.33 4.66 -3.42
N ALA A 225 1.32 3.35 -3.41
CA ALA A 225 1.84 2.52 -4.49
C ALA A 225 1.14 2.72 -5.85
N GLY A 226 -0.12 3.19 -5.85
CA GLY A 226 -0.84 3.59 -7.06
C GLY A 226 -0.33 4.87 -7.72
N HIS A 227 0.43 5.68 -6.99
CA HIS A 227 0.96 6.98 -7.46
C HIS A 227 2.45 6.96 -7.79
N GLY A 228 3.18 5.94 -7.32
CA GLY A 228 4.60 5.76 -7.60
C GLY A 228 5.12 4.45 -7.01
N LEU A 229 6.16 3.89 -7.63
CA LEU A 229 6.84 2.73 -7.08
C LEU A 229 7.73 3.17 -5.91
N PRO A 230 7.49 2.67 -4.69
CA PRO A 230 8.32 3.00 -3.56
C PRO A 230 9.67 2.28 -3.64
N ASP A 231 10.74 2.97 -3.36
CA ASP A 231 12.03 2.35 -3.04
C ASP A 231 12.01 1.99 -1.55
N VAL A 232 11.62 0.74 -1.25
CA VAL A 232 11.38 0.29 0.13
C VAL A 232 12.67 0.28 0.96
N ASP A 233 13.80 -0.07 0.33
CA ASP A 233 15.12 -0.03 0.98
C ASP A 233 15.47 1.43 1.38
N ALA A 234 15.32 2.37 0.47
CA ALA A 234 15.58 3.79 0.74
C ALA A 234 14.61 4.38 1.79
N LEU A 235 13.37 3.88 1.86
CA LEU A 235 12.40 4.28 2.87
C LEU A 235 12.75 3.77 4.27
N GLY A 236 13.53 2.70 4.38
CA GLY A 236 13.90 2.08 5.66
C GLY A 236 12.72 1.41 6.37
N ALA A 237 11.71 1.00 5.64
CA ALA A 237 10.60 0.22 6.19
C ALA A 237 11.03 -1.24 6.39
N ASP A 238 10.83 -1.79 7.59
CA ASP A 238 11.12 -3.21 7.86
C ASP A 238 10.07 -4.10 7.22
N ILE A 239 8.81 -3.64 7.17
CA ILE A 239 7.71 -4.31 6.51
C ILE A 239 6.90 -3.25 5.76
N TYR A 240 6.69 -3.49 4.46
CA TYR A 240 5.95 -2.60 3.61
C TYR A 240 4.83 -3.36 2.90
N PHE A 241 3.59 -2.96 3.13
CA PHE A 241 2.44 -3.52 2.43
C PHE A 241 2.03 -2.66 1.26
N TYR A 242 1.60 -3.32 0.19
CA TYR A 242 0.81 -2.67 -0.83
C TYR A 242 -0.18 -3.67 -1.45
N LEU A 243 -1.19 -3.15 -2.14
CA LEU A 243 -2.22 -3.96 -2.74
C LEU A 243 -2.15 -3.87 -4.26
N HIS A 244 -2.13 -5.01 -4.92
CA HIS A 244 -2.04 -5.11 -6.38
C HIS A 244 -3.23 -4.44 -7.11
N GLN A 245 -4.37 -4.26 -6.45
CA GLN A 245 -5.56 -3.62 -7.00
C GLN A 245 -5.43 -2.10 -7.16
N THR A 246 -4.49 -1.47 -6.48
CA THR A 246 -4.19 -0.04 -6.60
C THR A 246 -3.22 0.27 -7.73
N PHE A 247 -2.54 -0.75 -8.27
CA PHE A 247 -1.75 -0.60 -9.47
C PHE A 247 -2.65 -0.74 -10.70
N PRO A 248 -2.82 0.30 -11.52
CA PRO A 248 -3.20 0.09 -12.90
C PRO A 248 -2.06 -0.72 -13.52
N THR A 249 -2.28 -2.01 -13.65
CA THR A 249 -1.32 -2.99 -14.14
C THR A 249 -0.43 -2.39 -15.20
N THR A 250 0.87 -2.39 -14.94
CA THR A 250 1.83 -2.17 -15.99
C THR A 250 1.58 -3.19 -17.10
N PRO A 251 1.71 -2.83 -18.38
CA PRO A 251 1.39 -3.69 -19.55
C PRO A 251 2.28 -4.93 -19.67
N TYR A 252 2.94 -5.36 -18.61
CA TYR A 252 3.93 -6.45 -18.58
C TYR A 252 3.67 -7.47 -17.46
N ALA A 253 2.40 -7.68 -17.07
CA ALA A 253 2.06 -8.82 -16.22
C ALA A 253 2.04 -10.13 -17.02
#